data_e42069269b125cd859e0d964493b1ce1
#
_entry.id   e42069269b125cd859e0d964493b1ce1
#
_cell.length_a   1.000
_cell.length_b   1.000
_cell.length_c   1.000
_cell.angle_alpha   90.00
_cell.angle_beta   90.00
_cell.angle_gamma   90.00
#
_symmetry.space_group_name_H-M   'P 1'
#
loop_
_entity.id
_entity.type
_entity.pdbx_description
1 polymer ?
#
loop_
_entity_poly.entity_id
_entity_poly.type
_entity_poly.pdbx_seq_one_letter_code
_entity_poly.pdbx_strand_id
1 'polypeptide(L)'
;MLINTPISLGELVDKISILIIKEKNITHETKLDHVKKELDFLQKTLMNYVQQEEIKKYLENLININSKLWNIEDDIRECERKKLFDQSFIDLARSVYFTNDERAKVKNDINKTFGSELVEVKSYEEY
;
A
#
# COMPACT_ATOMS: atom_id res chain seq x y z
N MET A 1 20.19 -12.77 1.59
CA MET A 1 20.66 -11.55 2.27
C MET A 1 19.44 -10.79 2.78
N LEU A 2 19.46 -10.35 4.03
CA LEU A 2 18.43 -9.48 4.61
C LEU A 2 19.03 -8.09 4.83
N ILE A 3 18.38 -7.05 4.29
CA ILE A 3 18.86 -5.68 4.43
C ILE A 3 17.93 -4.93 5.37
N ASN A 4 18.51 -4.26 6.37
CA ASN A 4 17.77 -3.38 7.26
C ASN A 4 18.01 -1.94 6.81
N THR A 5 16.94 -1.18 6.61
CA THR A 5 17.02 0.21 6.18
C THR A 5 16.02 1.06 6.95
N PRO A 6 16.38 2.31 7.30
CA PRO A 6 15.42 3.23 7.89
C PRO A 6 14.30 3.56 6.91
N ILE A 7 13.07 3.48 7.39
CA ILE A 7 11.88 3.90 6.64
C ILE A 7 10.93 4.64 7.58
N SER A 8 9.99 5.39 7.03
CA SER A 8 8.94 6.00 7.84
C SER A 8 7.97 4.93 8.37
N LEU A 9 7.31 5.22 9.48
CA LEU A 9 6.30 4.32 10.01
C LEU A 9 5.14 4.14 9.03
N GLY A 10 4.70 5.22 8.39
CA GLY A 10 3.66 5.15 7.36
C GLY A 10 4.02 4.23 6.22
N GLU A 11 5.28 4.23 5.79
CA GLU A 11 5.78 3.33 4.74
C GLU A 11 5.73 1.87 5.20
N LEU A 12 6.13 1.59 6.43
CA LEU A 12 6.09 0.24 6.97
C LEU A 12 4.65 -0.31 7.02
N VAL A 13 3.72 0.47 7.54
CA VAL A 13 2.31 0.05 7.63
C VAL A 13 1.71 -0.14 6.24
N ASP A 14 2.05 0.73 5.30
CA ASP A 14 1.61 0.62 3.91
C ASP A 14 2.11 -0.68 3.26
N LYS A 15 3.39 -1.01 3.43
CA LYS A 15 3.96 -2.27 2.94
C LYS A 15 3.24 -3.48 3.52
N ILE A 16 2.95 -3.46 4.82
CA ILE A 16 2.21 -4.52 5.49
C ILE A 16 0.81 -4.66 4.89
N SER A 17 0.11 -3.55 4.65
CA SER A 17 -1.22 -3.57 4.04
C SER A 17 -1.21 -4.23 2.66
N ILE A 18 -0.21 -3.92 1.84
CA ILE A 18 -0.06 -4.51 0.50
C ILE A 18 0.23 -6.01 0.58
N LEU A 19 1.08 -6.42 1.52
CA LEU A 19 1.38 -7.85 1.71
C LEU A 19 0.16 -8.64 2.19
N ILE A 20 -0.67 -8.05 3.03
CA ILE A 20 -1.95 -8.67 3.46
C ILE A 20 -2.86 -8.90 2.24
N ILE A 21 -2.94 -7.92 1.35
CA ILE A 21 -3.73 -8.04 0.12
C ILE A 21 -3.15 -9.11 -0.80
N LYS A 22 -1.82 -9.14 -0.96
CA LYS A 22 -1.13 -10.15 -1.76
C LYS A 22 -1.37 -11.56 -1.22
N GLU A 23 -1.28 -11.74 0.10
CA GLU A 23 -1.53 -13.03 0.74
C GLU A 23 -2.93 -13.53 0.43
N LYS A 24 -3.91 -12.64 0.40
CA LYS A 24 -5.31 -12.95 0.14
C LYS A 24 -5.59 -13.29 -1.33
N ASN A 25 -4.86 -12.69 -2.26
CA ASN A 25 -5.16 -12.77 -3.71
C ASN A 25 -4.21 -13.68 -4.49
N ILE A 26 -2.99 -13.89 -4.02
CA ILE A 26 -2.00 -14.72 -4.71
C ILE A 26 -2.22 -16.18 -4.35
N THR A 27 -2.33 -17.02 -5.38
CA THR A 27 -2.54 -18.47 -5.21
C THR A 27 -1.32 -19.31 -5.57
N HIS A 28 -0.36 -18.76 -6.32
CA HIS A 28 0.87 -19.46 -6.68
C HIS A 28 1.72 -19.72 -5.45
N GLU A 29 2.01 -21.00 -5.16
CA GLU A 29 2.60 -21.45 -3.90
C GLU A 29 3.94 -20.77 -3.58
N THR A 30 4.87 -20.74 -4.52
CA THR A 30 6.20 -20.14 -4.30
C THR A 30 6.10 -18.64 -4.05
N LYS A 31 5.27 -17.93 -4.81
CA LYS A 31 5.03 -16.49 -4.60
C LYS A 31 4.40 -16.24 -3.25
N LEU A 32 3.43 -17.05 -2.86
CA LEU A 32 2.73 -16.92 -1.58
C LEU A 32 3.68 -17.13 -0.41
N ASP A 33 4.61 -18.09 -0.50
CA ASP A 33 5.62 -18.33 0.52
C ASP A 33 6.50 -17.10 0.73
N HIS A 34 6.93 -16.44 -0.35
CA HIS A 34 7.70 -15.20 -0.27
C HIS A 34 6.90 -14.08 0.40
N VAL A 35 5.63 -13.94 0.04
CA VAL A 35 4.73 -12.94 0.63
C VAL A 35 4.57 -13.15 2.13
N LYS A 36 4.28 -14.38 2.54
CA LYS A 36 4.10 -14.73 3.96
C LYS A 36 5.37 -14.48 4.76
N LYS A 37 6.53 -14.82 4.21
CA LYS A 37 7.82 -14.59 4.88
C LYS A 37 8.08 -13.10 5.11
N GLU A 38 7.90 -12.27 4.09
CA GLU A 38 8.08 -10.83 4.20
C GLU A 38 7.07 -10.23 5.18
N LEU A 39 5.81 -10.62 5.07
CA LEU A 39 4.76 -10.14 5.97
C LEU A 39 5.08 -10.44 7.43
N ASP A 40 5.53 -11.66 7.74
CA ASP A 40 5.91 -12.04 9.10
C ASP A 40 7.04 -11.17 9.63
N PHE A 41 8.09 -10.94 8.84
CA PHE A 41 9.20 -10.06 9.22
C PHE A 41 8.71 -8.63 9.53
N LEU A 42 7.90 -8.07 8.65
CA LEU A 42 7.47 -6.68 8.80
C LEU A 42 6.48 -6.51 9.96
N GLN A 43 5.59 -7.47 10.18
CA GLN A 43 4.67 -7.43 11.32
C GLN A 43 5.43 -7.50 12.65
N LYS A 44 6.43 -8.35 12.76
CA LYS A 44 7.29 -8.43 13.95
C LYS A 44 8.04 -7.12 14.17
N THR A 45 8.55 -6.51 13.12
CA THR A 45 9.21 -5.20 13.21
C THR A 45 8.23 -4.14 13.72
N LEU A 46 7.02 -4.10 13.17
CA LEU A 46 6.00 -3.12 13.57
C LEU A 46 5.68 -3.20 15.06
N MET A 47 5.57 -4.42 15.61
CA MET A 47 5.24 -4.64 17.02
C MET A 47 6.30 -4.11 17.98
N ASN A 48 7.53 -3.84 17.51
CA ASN A 48 8.57 -3.21 18.32
C ASN A 48 8.36 -1.71 18.52
N TYR A 49 7.48 -1.08 17.73
CA TYR A 49 7.33 0.39 17.69
C TYR A 49 5.95 0.87 18.11
N VAL A 50 4.90 0.11 17.86
CA VAL A 50 3.52 0.53 18.13
C VAL A 50 2.69 -0.63 18.67
N GLN A 51 1.65 -0.29 19.44
CA GLN A 51 0.66 -1.25 19.89
C GLN A 51 -0.31 -1.60 18.77
N GLN A 52 -0.72 -2.85 18.70
CA GLN A 52 -1.63 -3.33 17.66
C GLN A 52 -2.94 -2.56 17.65
N GLU A 53 -3.52 -2.27 18.82
CA GLU A 53 -4.77 -1.53 18.95
C GLU A 53 -4.67 -0.09 18.39
N GLU A 54 -3.50 0.54 18.58
CA GLU A 54 -3.28 1.91 18.15
C GLU A 54 -3.15 2.05 16.64
N ILE A 55 -2.55 1.04 15.98
CA ILE A 55 -2.31 1.07 14.53
C ILE A 55 -3.45 0.48 13.70
N LYS A 56 -4.32 -0.29 14.31
CA LYS A 56 -5.36 -1.08 13.63
C LYS A 56 -6.20 -0.27 12.66
N LYS A 57 -6.70 0.87 13.09
CA LYS A 57 -7.55 1.75 12.27
C LYS A 57 -6.82 2.24 11.00
N TYR A 58 -5.57 2.61 11.14
CA TYR A 58 -4.75 3.08 10.03
C TYR A 58 -4.42 1.96 9.05
N LEU A 59 -4.11 0.78 9.58
CA LEU A 59 -3.86 -0.40 8.75
C LEU A 59 -5.10 -0.78 7.95
N GLU A 60 -6.27 -0.80 8.57
CA GLU A 60 -7.54 -1.10 7.88
C GLU A 60 -7.82 -0.07 6.78
N ASN A 61 -7.58 1.21 7.02
CA ASN A 61 -7.72 2.25 6.00
C ASN A 61 -6.80 2.01 4.81
N LEU A 62 -5.53 1.67 5.07
CA LEU A 62 -4.58 1.38 4.00
C LEU A 62 -4.95 0.10 3.24
N ILE A 63 -5.45 -0.92 3.92
CA ILE A 63 -5.94 -2.13 3.26
C ILE A 63 -7.08 -1.77 2.29
N ASN A 64 -8.02 -0.94 2.72
CA ASN A 64 -9.13 -0.52 1.88
C ASN A 64 -8.66 0.28 0.66
N ILE A 65 -7.78 1.25 0.85
CA ILE A 65 -7.22 2.08 -0.23
C ILE A 65 -6.40 1.23 -1.19
N ASN A 66 -5.52 0.40 -0.69
CA ASN A 66 -4.66 -0.45 -1.53
C ASN A 66 -5.44 -1.57 -2.22
N SER A 67 -6.55 -2.05 -1.63
CA SER A 67 -7.46 -2.98 -2.31
C SER A 67 -8.14 -2.31 -3.51
N LYS A 68 -8.51 -1.03 -3.36
CA LYS A 68 -9.05 -0.24 -4.47
C LYS A 68 -8.02 -0.11 -5.59
N LEU A 69 -6.76 0.21 -5.24
CA LEU A 69 -5.66 0.28 -6.21
C LEU A 69 -5.39 -1.07 -6.88
N TRP A 70 -5.45 -2.16 -6.15
CA TRP A 70 -5.31 -3.50 -6.70
C TRP A 70 -6.32 -3.75 -7.83
N ASN A 71 -7.58 -3.43 -7.58
CA ASN A 71 -8.64 -3.59 -8.58
C ASN A 71 -8.46 -2.64 -9.77
N ILE A 72 -8.08 -1.39 -9.52
CA ILE A 72 -7.79 -0.42 -10.58
C ILE A 72 -6.65 -0.93 -11.48
N GLU A 73 -5.58 -1.45 -10.89
CA GLU A 73 -4.44 -2.00 -11.64
C GLU A 73 -4.85 -3.20 -12.51
N ASP A 74 -5.66 -4.10 -11.98
CA ASP A 74 -6.17 -5.23 -12.76
C ASP A 74 -7.04 -4.75 -13.93
N ASP A 75 -7.93 -3.82 -13.68
CA ASP A 75 -8.87 -3.31 -14.68
C ASP A 75 -8.15 -2.52 -15.79
N ILE A 76 -7.18 -1.68 -15.41
CA ILE A 76 -6.44 -0.89 -16.40
C ILE A 76 -5.55 -1.78 -17.28
N ARG A 77 -4.98 -2.84 -16.69
CA ARG A 77 -4.20 -3.83 -17.44
C ARG A 77 -5.07 -4.65 -18.39
N GLU A 78 -6.31 -4.92 -18.01
CA GLU A 78 -7.28 -5.55 -18.89
C GLU A 78 -7.61 -4.66 -20.11
N CYS A 79 -7.77 -3.35 -19.87
CA CYS A 79 -7.92 -2.39 -20.97
C CYS A 79 -6.73 -2.43 -21.92
N GLU A 80 -5.51 -2.53 -21.41
CA GLU A 80 -4.29 -2.63 -22.23
C GLU A 80 -4.26 -3.93 -23.04
N ARG A 81 -4.62 -5.07 -22.43
CA ARG A 81 -4.69 -6.35 -23.14
C ARG A 81 -5.67 -6.30 -24.32
N LYS A 82 -6.80 -5.64 -24.12
CA LYS A 82 -7.87 -5.51 -25.14
C LYS A 82 -7.66 -4.32 -26.08
N LYS A 83 -6.64 -3.49 -25.84
CA LYS A 83 -6.39 -2.24 -26.58
C LYS A 83 -7.60 -1.30 -26.57
N LEU A 84 -8.30 -1.23 -25.44
CA LEU A 84 -9.46 -0.36 -25.22
C LEU A 84 -9.03 0.88 -24.45
N PHE A 85 -8.93 2.00 -25.15
CA PHE A 85 -8.49 3.28 -24.60
C PHE A 85 -9.60 4.33 -24.68
N ASP A 86 -10.77 3.94 -24.22
CA ASP A 86 -11.99 4.75 -24.20
C ASP A 86 -12.14 5.53 -22.90
N GLN A 87 -13.33 6.04 -22.63
CA GLN A 87 -13.61 6.79 -21.39
C GLN A 87 -13.38 5.94 -20.14
N SER A 88 -13.69 4.65 -20.18
CA SER A 88 -13.44 3.74 -19.05
C SER A 88 -11.95 3.67 -18.70
N PHE A 89 -11.09 3.60 -19.71
CA PHE A 89 -9.63 3.63 -19.50
C PHE A 89 -9.20 4.97 -18.88
N ILE A 90 -9.72 6.08 -19.38
CA ILE A 90 -9.40 7.41 -18.85
C ILE A 90 -9.82 7.52 -17.38
N ASP A 91 -11.02 7.05 -17.04
CA ASP A 91 -11.53 7.09 -15.66
C ASP A 91 -10.66 6.24 -14.74
N LEU A 92 -10.23 5.05 -15.17
CA LEU A 92 -9.32 4.19 -14.41
C LEU A 92 -7.96 4.89 -14.21
N ALA A 93 -7.40 5.47 -15.26
CA ALA A 93 -6.12 6.17 -15.18
C ALA A 93 -6.18 7.33 -14.19
N ARG A 94 -7.26 8.11 -14.21
CA ARG A 94 -7.48 9.21 -13.27
C ARG A 94 -7.61 8.70 -11.83
N SER A 95 -8.29 7.59 -11.63
CA SER A 95 -8.48 7.02 -10.30
C SER A 95 -7.17 6.58 -9.64
N VAL A 96 -6.12 6.29 -10.41
CA VAL A 96 -4.80 5.93 -9.88
C VAL A 96 -4.23 7.06 -9.03
N TYR A 97 -4.11 8.27 -9.58
CA TYR A 97 -3.49 9.36 -8.82
C TYR A 97 -4.39 9.90 -7.71
N PHE A 98 -5.71 9.93 -7.89
CA PHE A 98 -6.62 10.30 -6.82
C PHE A 98 -6.51 9.34 -5.62
N THR A 99 -6.48 8.04 -5.90
CA THR A 99 -6.39 7.02 -4.84
C THR A 99 -5.00 7.01 -4.20
N ASN A 100 -3.94 7.23 -4.97
CA ASN A 100 -2.59 7.38 -4.41
C ASN A 100 -2.47 8.62 -3.51
N ASP A 101 -3.18 9.69 -3.80
CA ASP A 101 -3.21 10.87 -2.92
C ASP A 101 -3.90 10.56 -1.58
N GLU A 102 -4.99 9.80 -1.60
CA GLU A 102 -5.63 9.31 -0.37
C GLU A 102 -4.67 8.44 0.44
N ARG A 103 -3.95 7.56 -0.24
CA ARG A 103 -2.94 6.68 0.37
C ARG A 103 -1.84 7.49 1.05
N ALA A 104 -1.28 8.46 0.36
CA ALA A 104 -0.23 9.34 0.90
C ALA A 104 -0.72 10.09 2.13
N LYS A 105 -1.96 10.54 2.13
CA LYS A 105 -2.55 11.23 3.27
C LYS A 105 -2.59 10.34 4.52
N VAL A 106 -3.05 9.10 4.40
CA VAL A 106 -3.07 8.15 5.53
C VAL A 106 -1.66 7.86 6.03
N LYS A 107 -0.70 7.64 5.12
CA LYS A 107 0.70 7.43 5.49
C LYS A 107 1.26 8.61 6.29
N ASN A 108 0.97 9.84 5.85
CA ASN A 108 1.40 11.04 6.56
C ASN A 108 0.70 11.22 7.91
N ASP A 109 -0.57 10.86 8.01
CA ASP A 109 -1.29 10.88 9.29
C ASP A 109 -0.66 9.90 10.30
N ILE A 110 -0.26 8.72 9.85
CA ILE A 110 0.50 7.76 10.68
C ILE A 110 1.81 8.40 11.16
N ASN A 111 2.58 8.97 10.25
CA ASN A 111 3.87 9.58 10.57
C ASN A 111 3.73 10.69 11.62
N LYS A 112 2.71 11.53 11.49
CA LYS A 112 2.44 12.61 12.44
C LYS A 112 1.96 12.09 13.78
N THR A 113 1.02 11.15 13.77
CA THR A 113 0.39 10.63 14.99
C THR A 113 1.41 9.91 15.88
N PHE A 114 2.31 9.14 15.27
CA PHE A 114 3.28 8.31 15.99
C PHE A 114 4.69 8.94 16.07
N GLY A 115 4.87 10.13 15.51
CA GLY A 115 6.15 10.84 15.59
C GLY A 115 7.27 10.20 14.77
N SER A 116 6.98 9.74 13.56
CA SER A 116 8.00 9.19 12.67
C SER A 116 9.03 10.28 12.30
N GLU A 117 10.32 9.96 12.41
CA GLU A 117 11.38 10.89 12.02
C GLU A 117 11.43 11.09 10.51
N LEU A 118 11.14 10.04 9.75
CA LEU A 118 11.06 10.09 8.29
C LEU A 118 9.62 10.30 7.86
N VAL A 119 9.43 11.13 6.83
CA VAL A 119 8.11 11.40 6.26
C VAL A 119 8.23 11.38 4.74
N GLU A 120 7.13 11.01 4.06
CA GLU A 120 7.06 11.04 2.62
C GLU A 120 6.73 12.46 2.15
N VAL A 121 7.45 12.93 1.13
CA VAL A 121 7.21 14.25 0.51
C VAL A 121 6.89 14.03 -0.96
N LYS A 122 5.81 14.66 -1.44
CA LYS A 122 5.46 14.67 -2.85
C LYS A 122 5.61 16.09 -3.39
N SER A 123 6.16 16.19 -4.60
CA SER A 123 6.43 17.47 -5.27
C SER A 123 5.50 17.75 -6.44
N TYR A 124 4.43 17.01 -6.58
CA TYR A 124 3.45 17.23 -7.64
C TYR A 124 2.71 18.54 -7.41
N GLU A 125 2.44 19.27 -8.49
CA GLU A 125 1.54 20.40 -8.43
C GLU A 125 0.10 19.93 -8.21
N GLU A 126 -0.69 20.74 -7.51
CA GLU A 126 -2.11 20.46 -7.29
C GLU A 126 -2.87 20.51 -8.62
N TYR A 127 -3.87 19.66 -8.73
CA TYR A 127 -4.73 19.61 -9.91
C TYR A 127 -6.12 20.17 -9.69
#